data_0c74e7994ab96d1c1984d38fbff54e09
#
_entry.id   0c74e7994ab96d1c1984d38fbff54e09
#
_cell.length_a   1.000
_cell.length_b   1.000
_cell.length_c   1.000
_cell.angle_alpha   90.00
_cell.angle_beta   90.00
_cell.angle_gamma   90.00
#
_symmetry.space_group_name_H-M   'P 1'
#
loop_
_entity.id
_entity.type
_entity.pdbx_description
1 polymer ?
#
loop_
_entity_poly.entity_id
_entity_poly.type
_entity_poly.pdbx_seq_one_letter_code
_entity_poly.pdbx_strand_id
1 'polypeptide(L)'
;VRFVMCHFGEPWFTDAAAVIEKNPNVAADLSGLLERKIPDFGAFCEKKHFYIERLKGWLEYLALYDRFMFGTDWPLANLGDYIAFTKEIIPEEHWQEVFYENAVRIYHLKLESMLAI
;
A
#
# COMPACT_ATOMS: atom_id res chain seq x y z
N VAL A 1 20.26 -7.69 3.31
CA VAL A 1 19.55 -7.17 2.13
C VAL A 1 18.07 -6.99 2.46
N ARG A 2 17.49 -5.89 2.04
CA ARG A 2 16.06 -5.61 2.18
C ARG A 2 15.38 -5.76 0.82
N PHE A 3 14.22 -6.39 0.84
CA PHE A 3 13.41 -6.57 -0.37
C PHE A 3 12.11 -5.77 -0.24
N VAL A 4 11.69 -5.14 -1.33
CA VAL A 4 10.39 -4.51 -1.42
C VAL A 4 9.59 -5.22 -2.52
N MET A 5 8.49 -5.82 -2.12
CA MET A 5 7.59 -6.53 -3.03
C MET A 5 6.62 -5.52 -3.65
N CYS A 6 6.62 -5.40 -4.97
CA CYS A 6 5.70 -4.51 -5.67
C CYS A 6 4.27 -5.04 -5.58
N HIS A 7 3.30 -4.14 -5.47
CA HIS A 7 1.86 -4.45 -5.59
C HIS A 7 1.36 -5.48 -4.57
N PHE A 8 2.01 -5.56 -3.41
CA PHE A 8 1.69 -6.57 -2.39
C PHE A 8 1.58 -7.98 -3.00
N GLY A 9 2.35 -8.25 -4.04
CA GLY A 9 2.36 -9.54 -4.73
C GLY A 9 1.10 -9.86 -5.52
N GLU A 10 0.25 -8.86 -5.80
CA GLU A 10 -1.04 -9.03 -6.50
C GLU A 10 -0.88 -9.95 -7.72
N PRO A 11 -1.77 -10.94 -7.93
CA PRO A 11 -2.94 -11.29 -7.11
C PRO A 11 -2.68 -12.33 -6.01
N TRP A 12 -1.43 -12.72 -5.77
CA TRP A 12 -1.05 -13.76 -4.81
C TRP A 12 -0.88 -13.21 -3.39
N PHE A 13 -1.91 -12.54 -2.85
CA PHE A 13 -1.85 -11.89 -1.54
C PHE A 13 -1.56 -12.86 -0.40
N THR A 14 -2.11 -14.06 -0.46
CA THR A 14 -1.88 -15.08 0.56
C THR A 14 -0.41 -15.47 0.66
N ASP A 15 0.21 -15.72 -0.48
CA ASP A 15 1.63 -16.10 -0.54
C ASP A 15 2.53 -14.92 -0.15
N ALA A 16 2.19 -13.72 -0.62
CA ALA A 16 2.90 -12.49 -0.26
C ALA A 16 2.85 -12.24 1.24
N ALA A 17 1.67 -12.40 1.85
CA ALA A 17 1.50 -12.25 3.30
C ALA A 17 2.38 -13.23 4.07
N ALA A 18 2.44 -14.48 3.63
CA ALA A 18 3.29 -15.51 4.26
C ALA A 18 4.77 -15.14 4.18
N VAL A 19 5.22 -14.62 3.04
CA VAL A 19 6.61 -14.17 2.86
C VAL A 19 6.94 -13.01 3.78
N ILE A 20 6.07 -12.01 3.87
CA ILE A 20 6.27 -10.85 4.73
C ILE A 20 6.30 -11.27 6.20
N GLU A 21 5.38 -12.13 6.62
CA GLU A 21 5.28 -12.60 7.99
C GLU A 21 6.56 -13.30 8.46
N LYS A 22 7.12 -14.13 7.59
CA LYS A 22 8.27 -14.98 7.93
C LYS A 22 9.63 -14.33 7.69
N ASN A 23 9.68 -13.20 7.01
CA ASN A 23 10.94 -12.56 6.62
C ASN A 23 10.94 -11.09 7.01
N PRO A 24 11.56 -10.72 8.16
CA PRO A 24 11.51 -9.35 8.64
C PRO A 24 12.19 -8.33 7.72
N ASN A 25 12.98 -8.78 6.75
CA ASN A 25 13.64 -7.92 5.77
C ASN A 25 12.80 -7.68 4.50
N VAL A 26 11.55 -8.15 4.49
CA VAL A 26 10.64 -7.98 3.34
C VAL A 26 9.58 -6.94 3.68
N ALA A 27 9.44 -5.95 2.82
CA ALA A 27 8.37 -4.96 2.85
C ALA A 27 7.59 -5.03 1.53
N ALA A 28 6.49 -4.31 1.43
CA ALA A 28 5.71 -4.25 0.21
C ALA A 28 5.19 -2.85 -0.03
N ASP A 29 5.02 -2.49 -1.30
CA ASP A 29 4.24 -1.31 -1.64
C ASP A 29 2.82 -1.70 -2.03
N LEU A 30 1.91 -0.74 -1.92
CA LEU A 30 0.48 -0.91 -2.20
C LEU A 30 0.09 -0.31 -3.55
N SER A 31 1.05 -0.10 -4.44
CA SER A 31 0.77 0.35 -5.80
C SER A 31 0.19 -0.77 -6.66
N GLY A 32 -0.36 -0.43 -7.81
CA GLY A 32 -0.80 -1.42 -8.80
C GLY A 32 -2.00 -2.26 -8.42
N LEU A 33 -2.67 -1.98 -7.30
CA LEU A 33 -3.83 -2.75 -6.84
C LEU A 33 -5.12 -2.35 -7.55
N LEU A 34 -5.15 -1.18 -8.15
CA LEU A 34 -6.20 -0.74 -9.05
C LEU A 34 -5.60 0.21 -10.09
N GLU A 35 -6.26 0.29 -11.22
CA GLU A 35 -5.85 1.14 -12.34
C GLU A 35 -7.00 2.06 -12.74
N ARG A 36 -6.64 3.13 -13.49
CA ARG A 36 -7.58 4.07 -14.07
C ARG A 36 -8.25 4.98 -13.02
N LYS A 37 -9.06 5.88 -13.56
CA LYS A 37 -9.85 6.82 -12.76
C LYS A 37 -11.12 6.13 -12.27
N ILE A 38 -11.53 6.46 -11.05
CA ILE A 38 -12.76 5.95 -10.44
C ILE A 38 -13.81 7.06 -10.50
N PRO A 39 -14.82 6.98 -11.40
CA PRO A 39 -15.83 8.02 -11.53
C PRO A 39 -16.72 8.18 -10.30
N ASP A 40 -17.02 7.09 -9.61
CA ASP A 40 -17.88 7.06 -8.43
C ASP A 40 -17.25 6.12 -7.40
N PHE A 41 -16.61 6.69 -6.38
CA PHE A 41 -15.88 5.92 -5.39
C PHE A 41 -16.80 5.05 -4.53
N GLY A 42 -17.99 5.54 -4.17
CA GLY A 42 -18.96 4.77 -3.40
C GLY A 42 -19.42 3.53 -4.16
N ALA A 43 -19.77 3.69 -5.43
CA ALA A 43 -20.18 2.58 -6.29
C ALA A 43 -19.01 1.59 -6.50
N PHE A 44 -17.80 2.10 -6.64
CA PHE A 44 -16.59 1.27 -6.72
C PHE A 44 -16.43 0.40 -5.48
N CYS A 45 -16.56 0.98 -4.28
CA CYS A 45 -16.42 0.24 -3.02
C CYS A 45 -17.48 -0.87 -2.89
N GLU A 46 -18.72 -0.61 -3.32
CA GLU A 46 -19.77 -1.64 -3.33
C GLU A 46 -19.44 -2.77 -4.31
N LYS A 47 -19.07 -2.41 -5.53
CA LYS A 47 -18.78 -3.37 -6.60
C LYS A 47 -17.55 -4.22 -6.27
N LYS A 48 -16.53 -3.62 -5.68
CA LYS A 48 -15.27 -4.27 -5.34
C LYS A 48 -15.17 -4.65 -3.86
N HIS A 49 -16.30 -4.79 -3.20
CA HIS A 49 -16.36 -5.08 -1.76
C HIS A 49 -15.48 -6.26 -1.34
N PHE A 50 -15.59 -7.39 -2.02
CA PHE A 50 -14.81 -8.58 -1.65
C PHE A 50 -13.30 -8.38 -1.86
N TYR A 51 -12.91 -7.66 -2.89
CA TYR A 51 -11.52 -7.35 -3.13
C TYR A 51 -10.95 -6.48 -2.03
N ILE A 52 -11.67 -5.42 -1.65
CA ILE A 52 -11.29 -4.51 -0.57
C ILE A 52 -11.21 -5.26 0.76
N GLU A 53 -12.22 -6.05 1.09
CA GLU A 53 -12.24 -6.81 2.34
C GLU A 53 -11.13 -7.86 2.40
N ARG A 54 -10.78 -8.46 1.27
CA ARG A 54 -9.66 -9.40 1.20
C ARG A 54 -8.31 -8.70 1.51
N LEU A 55 -8.09 -7.53 0.93
CA LEU A 55 -6.89 -6.73 1.21
C LEU A 55 -6.84 -6.32 2.68
N LYS A 56 -7.93 -5.78 3.20
CA LYS A 56 -8.04 -5.40 4.62
C LYS A 56 -7.77 -6.59 5.54
N GLY A 57 -8.34 -7.74 5.20
CA GLY A 57 -8.18 -8.96 6.00
C GLY A 57 -6.73 -9.40 6.12
N TRP A 58 -5.99 -9.41 5.02
CA TRP A 58 -4.56 -9.79 5.06
C TRP A 58 -3.70 -8.75 5.76
N LEU A 59 -3.97 -7.46 5.55
CA LEU A 59 -3.25 -6.39 6.23
C LEU A 59 -3.50 -6.43 7.74
N GLU A 60 -4.73 -6.62 8.14
CA GLU A 60 -5.11 -6.75 9.56
C GLU A 60 -4.51 -8.01 10.20
N TYR A 61 -4.57 -9.14 9.49
CA TYR A 61 -3.97 -10.39 9.96
C TYR A 61 -2.48 -10.22 10.26
N LEU A 62 -1.75 -9.60 9.32
CA LEU A 62 -0.31 -9.37 9.50
C LEU A 62 -0.03 -8.38 10.63
N ALA A 63 -0.82 -7.32 10.72
CA ALA A 63 -0.62 -6.21 11.67
C ALA A 63 0.81 -5.64 11.62
N LEU A 64 1.42 -5.65 10.44
CA LEU A 64 2.79 -5.20 10.19
C LEU A 64 2.78 -3.94 9.31
N TYR A 65 1.98 -2.95 9.70
CA TYR A 65 1.78 -1.73 8.89
C TYR A 65 3.07 -0.93 8.66
N ASP A 66 4.07 -1.12 9.51
CA ASP A 66 5.40 -0.52 9.35
C ASP A 66 6.17 -1.04 8.14
N ARG A 67 5.67 -2.08 7.48
CA ARG A 67 6.32 -2.68 6.31
C ARG A 67 5.55 -2.46 5.01
N PHE A 68 4.50 -1.65 5.03
CA PHE A 68 3.73 -1.33 3.84
C PHE A 68 3.90 0.15 3.47
N MET A 69 4.00 0.41 2.16
CA MET A 69 4.22 1.76 1.65
C MET A 69 3.19 2.12 0.60
N PHE A 70 2.70 3.35 0.67
CA PHE A 70 1.85 3.92 -0.37
C PHE A 70 2.62 4.07 -1.67
N GLY A 71 1.95 3.79 -2.79
CA GLY A 71 2.44 4.01 -4.13
C GLY A 71 1.26 3.96 -5.10
N THR A 72 1.39 4.54 -6.28
CA THR A 72 0.29 4.66 -7.25
C THR A 72 0.49 3.89 -8.53
N ASP A 73 1.72 3.55 -8.86
CA ASP A 73 2.07 3.02 -10.19
C ASP A 73 1.69 4.02 -11.29
N TRP A 74 1.90 5.33 -11.00
CA TRP A 74 1.63 6.40 -11.95
C TRP A 74 2.39 6.14 -13.26
N PRO A 75 1.82 6.38 -14.45
CA PRO A 75 0.55 7.08 -14.70
C PRO A 75 -0.70 6.20 -14.83
N LEU A 76 -0.63 4.93 -14.44
CA LEU A 76 -1.73 3.98 -14.61
C LEU A 76 -2.92 4.24 -13.68
N ALA A 77 -2.70 4.94 -12.58
CA ALA A 77 -3.73 5.26 -11.61
C ALA A 77 -3.89 6.77 -11.44
N ASN A 78 -5.09 7.21 -11.05
CA ASN A 78 -5.36 8.58 -10.64
C ASN A 78 -4.94 8.76 -9.18
N LEU A 79 -4.12 9.77 -8.89
CA LEU A 79 -3.57 9.99 -7.56
C LEU A 79 -4.65 10.16 -6.48
N GLY A 80 -5.64 11.01 -6.72
CA GLY A 80 -6.71 11.29 -5.76
C GLY A 80 -7.52 10.03 -5.43
N ASP A 81 -7.89 9.27 -6.46
CA ASP A 81 -8.62 8.02 -6.30
C ASP A 81 -7.79 6.98 -5.54
N TYR A 82 -6.49 6.93 -5.82
CA TYR A 82 -5.60 5.96 -5.17
C TYR A 82 -5.38 6.29 -3.69
N ILE A 83 -5.32 7.56 -3.35
CA ILE A 83 -5.27 8.00 -1.95
C ILE A 83 -6.54 7.55 -1.22
N ALA A 84 -7.71 7.78 -1.82
CA ALA A 84 -8.99 7.37 -1.23
C ALA A 84 -9.05 5.85 -1.06
N PHE A 85 -8.62 5.10 -2.05
CA PHE A 85 -8.56 3.63 -1.98
C PHE A 85 -7.63 3.15 -0.87
N THR A 86 -6.43 3.73 -0.78
CA THR A 86 -5.46 3.34 0.25
C THR A 86 -6.02 3.63 1.65
N LYS A 87 -6.70 4.75 1.82
CA LYS A 87 -7.37 5.07 3.09
C LYS A 87 -8.50 4.11 3.43
N GLU A 88 -9.10 3.50 2.43
CA GLU A 88 -10.15 2.50 2.65
C GLU A 88 -9.57 1.18 3.19
N ILE A 89 -8.38 0.79 2.76
CA ILE A 89 -7.77 -0.48 3.16
C ILE A 89 -6.83 -0.37 4.37
N ILE A 90 -6.37 0.83 4.72
CA ILE A 90 -5.46 1.07 5.85
C ILE A 90 -6.20 1.80 6.96
N PRO A 91 -6.17 1.31 8.21
CA PRO A 91 -6.75 2.03 9.34
C PRO A 91 -6.12 3.41 9.54
N GLU A 92 -6.92 4.37 9.97
CA GLU A 92 -6.50 5.77 10.09
C GLU A 92 -5.25 5.95 10.96
N GLU A 93 -5.14 5.21 12.04
CA GLU A 93 -3.99 5.26 12.95
C GLU A 93 -2.67 4.87 12.29
N HIS A 94 -2.71 4.25 11.11
CA HIS A 94 -1.53 3.82 10.36
C HIS A 94 -1.28 4.66 9.11
N TRP A 95 -2.09 5.67 8.81
CA TRP A 95 -1.93 6.46 7.59
C TRP A 95 -0.58 7.17 7.53
N GLN A 96 -0.16 7.79 8.63
CA GLN A 96 1.10 8.55 8.65
C GLN A 96 2.29 7.66 8.29
N GLU A 97 2.36 6.47 8.86
CA GLU A 97 3.46 5.55 8.57
C GLU A 97 3.39 4.97 7.15
N VAL A 98 2.20 4.56 6.70
CA VAL A 98 2.04 3.94 5.37
C VAL A 98 2.22 4.96 4.24
N PHE A 99 1.67 6.18 4.38
CA PHE A 99 1.79 7.20 3.35
C PHE A 99 3.15 7.88 3.30
N TYR A 100 3.92 7.83 4.39
CA TYR A 100 5.12 8.68 4.48
C TYR A 100 6.29 8.01 5.20
N GLU A 101 6.15 7.69 6.49
CA GLU A 101 7.28 7.34 7.35
C GLU A 101 7.99 6.06 6.92
N ASN A 102 7.24 5.06 6.48
CA ASN A 102 7.82 3.78 6.08
C ASN A 102 8.73 3.93 4.85
N ALA A 103 8.31 4.70 3.86
CA ALA A 103 9.14 4.95 2.68
C ALA A 103 10.42 5.69 3.05
N VAL A 104 10.32 6.69 3.92
CA VAL A 104 11.49 7.43 4.40
C VAL A 104 12.51 6.48 5.06
N ARG A 105 12.03 5.62 5.95
CA ARG A 105 12.88 4.68 6.68
C ARG A 105 13.43 3.58 5.77
N ILE A 106 12.56 2.97 4.97
CA ILE A 106 12.93 1.80 4.16
C ILE A 106 13.89 2.18 3.03
N TYR A 107 13.66 3.31 2.38
CA TYR A 107 14.51 3.78 1.28
C TYR A 107 15.62 4.73 1.73
N HIS A 108 15.75 4.98 3.03
CA HIS A 108 16.77 5.90 3.59
C HIS A 108 16.73 7.28 2.93
N LEU A 109 15.53 7.85 2.79
CA LEU A 109 15.34 9.13 2.13
C LEU A 109 15.90 10.28 2.99
N LYS A 110 16.63 11.19 2.34
CA LYS A 110 17.18 12.39 2.98
C LYS A 110 16.31 13.58 2.59
N LEU A 111 15.15 13.72 3.24
CA LEU A 111 14.16 14.71 2.87
C LEU A 111 14.66 16.15 2.96
N GLU A 112 15.50 16.47 3.96
CA GLU A 112 16.09 17.81 4.09
C GLU A 112 16.87 18.21 2.84
N SER A 113 17.68 17.28 2.31
CA SER A 113 18.43 17.50 1.07
C SER A 113 17.50 17.63 -0.14
N MET A 114 16.40 16.88 -0.15
CA MET A 114 15.42 16.93 -1.23
C MET A 114 14.60 18.22 -1.21
N LEU A 115 14.28 18.74 -0.03
CA LEU A 115 13.51 19.98 0.12
C LEU A 115 14.37 21.23 -0.14
N ALA A 116 15.68 21.13 -0.07
CA ALA A 116 16.59 22.22 -0.34
C ALA A 116 16.79 22.51 -1.84
N ILE A 117 16.26 21.66 -2.70
CA ILE A 117 16.26 21.84 -4.16
C ILE A 117 15.10 22.76 -4.54
#